data_b76952a77ddf21f7523be0287d683417
#
_entry.id   b76952a77ddf21f7523be0287d683417
#
_cell.length_a   1.000
_cell.length_b   1.000
_cell.length_c   1.000
_cell.angle_alpha   90.00
_cell.angle_beta   90.00
_cell.angle_gamma   90.00
#
_symmetry.space_group_name_H-M   'P 1'
#
loop_
_entity.id
_entity.type
_entity.pdbx_description
1 polymer ?
#
loop_
_entity_poly.entity_id
_entity_poly.type
_entity_poly.pdbx_seq_one_letter_code
_entity_poly.pdbx_strand_id
1 'polypeptide(L)'
;MHNLFIYKQMADNSIFLIDIEKVLREKAPDKAKYVPGFVVSYLKRIVHQDEINDCMRTAGAKEGAEFCKHCLDYLDTKLEIVGLENLPKDELCTFVSNHPLGGQDGLALGYILGKHYNGKVKYLVNDLLMNLHGLAPLCIPINKVGKQAKDFPRMVQAGFSSDNHIIMFPAGLCSRRQKEGI
;
A
#
# COMPACT_ATOMS: atom_id res chain seq x y z
N MET A 1 -13.60 17.17 -4.16
CA MET A 1 -14.39 17.13 -2.91
C MET A 1 -14.31 15.79 -2.17
N HIS A 2 -14.10 14.64 -2.84
CA HIS A 2 -14.04 13.31 -2.20
C HIS A 2 -12.77 13.10 -1.33
N ASN A 3 -11.62 13.64 -1.74
CA ASN A 3 -10.38 13.55 -0.95
C ASN A 3 -10.41 14.36 0.35
N LEU A 4 -11.19 15.43 0.41
CA LEU A 4 -11.33 16.24 1.63
C LEU A 4 -12.14 15.49 2.71
N PHE A 5 -12.99 14.55 2.29
CA PHE A 5 -13.80 13.73 3.20
C PHE A 5 -12.93 12.67 3.90
N ILE A 6 -11.97 12.08 3.19
CA ILE A 6 -11.02 11.11 3.77
C ILE A 6 -10.10 11.81 4.78
N TYR A 7 -9.58 13.00 4.46
CA TYR A 7 -8.75 13.78 5.40
C TYR A 7 -9.53 14.29 6.61
N LYS A 8 -10.83 14.57 6.47
CA LYS A 8 -11.66 15.05 7.58
C LYS A 8 -12.05 13.94 8.57
N GLN A 9 -12.05 12.68 8.11
CA GLN A 9 -12.31 11.51 8.95
C GLN A 9 -11.07 11.02 9.71
N MET A 10 -9.85 11.45 9.33
CA MET A 10 -8.62 11.16 10.07
C MET A 10 -8.50 11.88 11.42
N ALA A 11 -9.43 12.81 11.73
CA ALA A 11 -9.51 13.49 13.03
C ALA A 11 -10.27 12.70 14.10
N ASP A 12 -10.93 11.61 13.70
CA ASP A 12 -11.61 10.69 14.62
C ASP A 12 -10.72 9.44 14.75
N ASN A 13 -10.31 9.08 15.96
CA ASN A 13 -9.41 7.98 16.32
C ASN A 13 -9.98 6.58 15.98
N SER A 14 -10.85 6.46 14.98
CA SER A 14 -11.43 5.21 14.51
C SER A 14 -10.48 4.53 13.54
N ILE A 15 -9.99 3.36 13.91
CA ILE A 15 -9.19 2.49 13.03
C ILE A 15 -10.06 2.13 11.82
N PHE A 16 -9.66 2.60 10.62
CA PHE A 16 -10.33 2.24 9.38
C PHE A 16 -10.08 0.77 9.06
N LEU A 17 -11.13 -0.04 9.15
CA LEU A 17 -11.10 -1.44 8.78
C LEU A 17 -11.49 -1.61 7.31
N ILE A 18 -10.86 -2.57 6.64
CA ILE A 18 -11.23 -2.97 5.29
C ILE A 18 -12.57 -3.68 5.33
N ASP A 19 -13.51 -3.22 4.50
CA ASP A 19 -14.78 -3.88 4.24
C ASP A 19 -14.93 -4.09 2.73
N ILE A 20 -14.76 -5.33 2.30
CA ILE A 20 -14.85 -5.73 0.88
C ILE A 20 -16.23 -5.43 0.32
N GLU A 21 -17.27 -5.53 1.12
CA GLU A 21 -18.64 -5.23 0.67
C GLU A 21 -18.80 -3.74 0.36
N LYS A 22 -18.26 -2.89 1.23
CA LYS A 22 -18.22 -1.44 1.01
C LYS A 22 -17.39 -1.09 -0.23
N VAL A 23 -16.20 -1.68 -0.37
CA VAL A 23 -15.34 -1.48 -1.54
C VAL A 23 -16.05 -1.89 -2.84
N LEU A 24 -16.75 -3.02 -2.86
CA LEU A 24 -17.53 -3.46 -4.02
C LEU A 24 -18.64 -2.47 -4.37
N ARG A 25 -19.37 -1.96 -3.39
CA ARG A 25 -20.44 -0.97 -3.60
C ARG A 25 -19.90 0.35 -4.14
N GLU A 26 -18.72 0.78 -3.69
CA GLU A 26 -18.09 2.03 -4.14
C GLU A 26 -17.49 1.91 -5.55
N LYS A 27 -16.81 0.79 -5.86
CA LYS A 27 -16.12 0.61 -7.14
C LYS A 27 -17.03 0.08 -8.27
N ALA A 28 -18.09 -0.62 -7.93
CA ALA A 28 -19.02 -1.21 -8.91
C ALA A 28 -20.48 -1.18 -8.42
N PRO A 29 -21.08 0.01 -8.19
CA PRO A 29 -22.38 0.16 -7.55
C PRO A 29 -23.50 -0.61 -8.26
N ASP A 30 -23.49 -0.60 -9.60
CA ASP A 30 -24.49 -1.27 -10.39
C ASP A 30 -24.41 -2.80 -10.35
N LYS A 31 -23.21 -3.34 -10.17
CA LYS A 31 -22.95 -4.79 -10.10
C LYS A 31 -23.01 -5.34 -8.68
N ALA A 32 -22.59 -4.55 -7.70
CA ALA A 32 -22.49 -4.98 -6.31
C ALA A 32 -23.82 -5.49 -5.73
N LYS A 33 -24.94 -4.89 -6.14
CA LYS A 33 -26.29 -5.29 -5.70
C LYS A 33 -26.73 -6.69 -6.18
N TYR A 34 -26.07 -7.22 -7.23
CA TYR A 34 -26.36 -8.55 -7.76
C TYR A 34 -25.35 -9.61 -7.32
N VAL A 35 -24.33 -9.23 -6.55
CA VAL A 35 -23.32 -10.18 -6.06
C VAL A 35 -23.94 -11.01 -4.92
N PRO A 36 -24.05 -12.34 -5.05
CA PRO A 36 -24.59 -13.19 -4.00
C PRO A 36 -23.70 -13.16 -2.75
N GLY A 37 -24.32 -13.29 -1.58
CA GLY A 37 -23.61 -13.24 -0.28
C GLY A 37 -22.46 -14.24 -0.17
N PHE A 38 -22.61 -15.45 -0.72
CA PHE A 38 -21.53 -16.45 -0.71
C PHE A 38 -20.30 -16.00 -1.51
N VAL A 39 -20.49 -15.24 -2.61
CA VAL A 39 -19.37 -14.67 -3.38
C VAL A 39 -18.66 -13.60 -2.57
N VAL A 40 -19.40 -12.75 -1.86
CA VAL A 40 -18.82 -11.75 -0.95
C VAL A 40 -18.02 -12.42 0.14
N SER A 41 -18.57 -13.47 0.77
CA SER A 41 -17.87 -14.25 1.80
C SER A 41 -16.60 -14.91 1.26
N TYR A 42 -16.65 -15.43 0.04
CA TYR A 42 -15.50 -16.00 -0.64
C TYR A 42 -14.42 -14.94 -0.92
N LEU A 43 -14.81 -13.75 -1.39
CA LEU A 43 -13.89 -12.65 -1.60
C LEU A 43 -13.24 -12.19 -0.30
N LYS A 44 -14.02 -12.01 0.78
CA LYS A 44 -13.48 -11.67 2.11
C LYS A 44 -12.42 -12.66 2.56
N ARG A 45 -12.66 -13.94 2.33
CA ARG A 45 -11.70 -15.02 2.68
C ARG A 45 -10.44 -14.98 1.81
N ILE A 46 -10.57 -14.77 0.49
CA ILE A 46 -9.40 -14.73 -0.42
C ILE A 46 -8.50 -13.55 -0.12
N VAL A 47 -9.09 -12.39 0.20
CA VAL A 47 -8.30 -11.19 0.52
C VAL A 47 -7.84 -11.16 1.98
N HIS A 48 -8.15 -12.20 2.76
CA HIS A 48 -7.81 -12.27 4.18
C HIS A 48 -8.28 -11.05 4.98
N GLN A 49 -9.54 -10.63 4.73
CA GLN A 49 -10.07 -9.38 5.31
C GLN A 49 -9.95 -9.35 6.84
N ASP A 50 -10.25 -10.46 7.51
CA ASP A 50 -10.27 -10.51 8.97
C ASP A 50 -8.85 -10.42 9.53
N GLU A 51 -7.89 -11.11 8.91
CA GLU A 51 -6.47 -11.08 9.28
C GLU A 51 -5.86 -9.69 9.05
N ILE A 52 -6.17 -9.05 7.91
CA ILE A 52 -5.71 -7.68 7.65
C ILE A 52 -6.31 -6.71 8.68
N ASN A 53 -7.59 -6.84 8.97
CA ASN A 53 -8.25 -5.99 9.96
C ASN A 53 -7.72 -6.21 11.38
N ASP A 54 -7.36 -7.44 11.73
CA ASP A 54 -6.73 -7.74 13.00
C ASP A 54 -5.32 -7.16 13.09
N CYS A 55 -4.52 -7.32 12.04
CA CYS A 55 -3.21 -6.66 11.93
C CYS A 55 -3.33 -5.14 12.09
N MET A 56 -4.31 -4.51 11.45
CA MET A 56 -4.53 -3.05 11.59
C MET A 56 -4.96 -2.65 12.99
N ARG A 57 -5.82 -3.44 13.67
CA ARG A 57 -6.22 -3.18 15.06
C ARG A 57 -5.03 -3.27 16.01
N THR A 58 -4.23 -4.32 15.86
CA THR A 58 -3.05 -4.54 16.71
C THR A 58 -1.90 -3.57 16.41
N ALA A 59 -1.84 -3.02 15.20
CA ALA A 59 -0.92 -1.94 14.86
C ALA A 59 -1.25 -0.64 15.61
N GLY A 60 -2.53 -0.38 15.90
CA GLY A 60 -2.96 0.84 16.55
C GLY A 60 -2.61 2.09 15.75
N ALA A 61 -1.94 3.05 16.40
CA ALA A 61 -1.53 4.32 15.79
C ALA A 61 -0.16 4.27 15.09
N LYS A 62 0.42 3.07 14.88
CA LYS A 62 1.70 2.96 14.16
C LYS A 62 1.53 3.39 12.71
N GLU A 63 2.52 4.13 12.19
CA GLU A 63 2.55 4.61 10.82
C GLU A 63 3.93 4.41 10.18
N GLY A 64 3.98 4.46 8.86
CA GLY A 64 5.24 4.42 8.11
C GLY A 64 6.03 3.15 8.36
N ALA A 65 7.33 3.30 8.65
CA ALA A 65 8.24 2.18 8.88
C ALA A 65 7.83 1.30 10.08
N GLU A 66 7.28 1.90 11.13
CA GLU A 66 6.83 1.17 12.32
C GLU A 66 5.58 0.35 12.05
N PHE A 67 4.68 0.84 11.20
CA PHE A 67 3.55 0.06 10.72
C PHE A 67 4.01 -1.12 9.85
N CYS A 68 4.93 -0.87 8.91
CA CYS A 68 5.53 -1.93 8.08
C CYS A 68 6.18 -3.02 8.94
N LYS A 69 6.96 -2.63 9.94
CA LYS A 69 7.57 -3.58 10.88
C LYS A 69 6.53 -4.41 11.61
N HIS A 70 5.48 -3.76 12.13
CA HIS A 70 4.40 -4.45 12.82
C HIS A 70 3.72 -5.50 11.92
N CYS A 71 3.43 -5.14 10.67
CA CYS A 71 2.82 -6.09 9.72
C CYS A 71 3.75 -7.26 9.39
N LEU A 72 5.07 -7.02 9.26
CA LEU A 72 6.04 -8.09 9.03
C LEU A 72 6.11 -9.04 10.23
N ASP A 73 6.08 -8.52 11.45
CA ASP A 73 6.06 -9.32 12.67
C ASP A 73 4.77 -10.13 12.79
N TYR A 74 3.63 -9.50 12.49
CA TYR A 74 2.32 -10.17 12.46
C TYR A 74 2.29 -11.35 11.48
N LEU A 75 2.99 -11.22 10.35
CA LEU A 75 3.14 -12.27 9.34
C LEU A 75 4.27 -13.26 9.61
N ASP A 76 4.94 -13.18 10.77
CA ASP A 76 6.15 -13.95 11.12
C ASP A 76 7.22 -13.92 10.00
N THR A 77 7.36 -12.77 9.35
CA THR A 77 8.29 -12.59 8.24
C THR A 77 9.69 -12.33 8.76
N LYS A 78 10.63 -13.21 8.40
CA LYS A 78 12.05 -13.03 8.70
C LYS A 78 12.74 -12.31 7.56
N LEU A 79 13.43 -11.22 7.87
CA LEU A 79 14.18 -10.45 6.90
C LEU A 79 15.67 -10.79 7.01
N GLU A 80 16.26 -11.17 5.89
CA GLU A 80 17.70 -11.21 5.70
C GLU A 80 18.07 -10.08 4.74
N ILE A 81 18.92 -9.15 5.20
CA ILE A 81 19.25 -7.95 4.46
C ILE A 81 20.74 -7.99 4.12
N VAL A 82 21.05 -7.94 2.84
CA VAL A 82 22.42 -7.91 2.34
C VAL A 82 22.62 -6.64 1.50
N GLY A 83 23.75 -5.95 1.69
CA GLY A 83 24.10 -4.79 0.89
C GLY A 83 23.49 -3.47 1.38
N LEU A 84 23.03 -3.39 2.64
CA LEU A 84 22.49 -2.16 3.22
C LEU A 84 23.50 -1.01 3.18
N GLU A 85 24.78 -1.33 3.26
CA GLU A 85 25.91 -0.40 3.17
C GLU A 85 26.05 0.28 1.78
N ASN A 86 25.43 -0.30 0.74
CA ASN A 86 25.44 0.23 -0.62
C ASN A 86 24.35 1.27 -0.86
N LEU A 87 23.47 1.51 0.11
CA LEU A 87 22.42 2.52 -0.05
C LEU A 87 23.02 3.92 -0.13
N PRO A 88 22.61 4.76 -1.12
CA PRO A 88 23.08 6.13 -1.26
C PRO A 88 22.77 6.95 -0.01
N LYS A 89 23.71 7.80 0.41
CA LYS A 89 23.57 8.62 1.62
C LYS A 89 23.11 10.04 1.36
N ASP A 90 23.58 10.63 0.26
CA ASP A 90 23.51 12.07 0.01
C ASP A 90 22.64 12.43 -1.21
N GLU A 91 22.09 11.44 -1.92
CA GLU A 91 21.33 11.63 -3.15
C GLU A 91 19.91 11.05 -3.01
N LEU A 92 18.92 11.78 -3.51
CA LEU A 92 17.57 11.25 -3.66
C LEU A 92 17.54 10.20 -4.77
N CYS A 93 17.00 9.04 -4.46
CA CYS A 93 16.98 7.89 -5.35
C CYS A 93 15.58 7.38 -5.64
N THR A 94 15.41 6.75 -6.78
CA THR A 94 14.28 5.91 -7.08
C THR A 94 14.71 4.44 -6.95
N PHE A 95 14.12 3.77 -5.96
CA PHE A 95 14.31 2.35 -5.73
C PHE A 95 13.32 1.56 -6.58
N VAL A 96 13.86 0.67 -7.38
CA VAL A 96 13.10 -0.20 -8.28
C VAL A 96 13.26 -1.63 -7.83
N SER A 97 12.15 -2.33 -7.62
CA SER A 97 12.16 -3.72 -7.15
C SER A 97 11.24 -4.62 -7.98
N ASN A 98 11.59 -5.89 -8.04
CA ASN A 98 10.64 -6.95 -8.38
C ASN A 98 9.61 -7.13 -7.26
N HIS A 99 8.54 -7.86 -7.52
CA HIS A 99 7.39 -7.97 -6.61
C HIS A 99 6.89 -9.42 -6.50
N PRO A 100 7.74 -10.38 -6.10
CA PRO A 100 7.38 -11.79 -6.08
C PRO A 100 6.36 -12.16 -5.00
N LEU A 101 6.44 -11.54 -3.83
CA LEU A 101 5.60 -11.86 -2.66
C LEU A 101 4.46 -10.87 -2.43
N GLY A 102 4.29 -9.88 -3.31
CA GLY A 102 3.22 -8.90 -3.19
C GLY A 102 3.37 -7.99 -1.98
N GLY A 103 2.38 -7.96 -1.09
CA GLY A 103 2.36 -7.04 0.05
C GLY A 103 3.60 -7.11 0.93
N GLN A 104 4.18 -8.29 1.11
CA GLN A 104 5.37 -8.48 1.95
C GLN A 104 6.60 -7.74 1.41
N ASP A 105 6.80 -7.72 0.09
CA ASP A 105 7.92 -6.96 -0.51
C ASP A 105 7.79 -5.46 -0.23
N GLY A 106 6.57 -4.94 -0.37
CA GLY A 106 6.29 -3.54 -0.04
C GLY A 106 6.54 -3.23 1.42
N LEU A 107 6.06 -4.07 2.34
CA LEU A 107 6.28 -3.90 3.77
C LEU A 107 7.77 -3.98 4.13
N ALA A 108 8.51 -4.94 3.55
CA ALA A 108 9.93 -5.08 3.79
C ALA A 108 10.72 -3.83 3.35
N LEU A 109 10.50 -3.37 2.13
CA LEU A 109 11.16 -2.15 1.63
C LEU A 109 10.74 -0.91 2.43
N GLY A 110 9.46 -0.79 2.81
CA GLY A 110 8.97 0.32 3.64
C GLY A 110 9.62 0.37 5.01
N TYR A 111 9.83 -0.77 5.61
CA TYR A 111 10.56 -0.86 6.86
C TYR A 111 12.04 -0.52 6.68
N ILE A 112 12.73 -1.21 5.77
CA ILE A 112 14.18 -1.08 5.58
C ILE A 112 14.55 0.33 5.18
N LEU A 113 13.96 0.82 4.08
CA LEU A 113 14.28 2.14 3.54
C LEU A 113 13.70 3.26 4.41
N GLY A 114 12.51 3.05 4.99
CA GLY A 114 11.91 4.01 5.91
C GLY A 114 12.74 4.21 7.17
N LYS A 115 13.35 3.16 7.70
CA LYS A 115 14.32 3.26 8.83
C LYS A 115 15.61 3.94 8.39
N HIS A 116 16.16 3.53 7.25
CA HIS A 116 17.44 4.07 6.76
C HIS A 116 17.37 5.56 6.45
N TYR A 117 16.27 6.02 5.85
CA TYR A 117 16.08 7.41 5.43
C TYR A 117 15.14 8.23 6.33
N ASN A 118 14.98 7.83 7.59
CA ASN A 118 14.18 8.56 8.58
C ASN A 118 12.75 8.91 8.10
N GLY A 119 12.10 7.97 7.44
CA GLY A 119 10.74 8.12 6.92
C GLY A 119 10.62 8.87 5.59
N LYS A 120 11.72 9.38 5.03
CA LYS A 120 11.74 10.09 3.75
C LYS A 120 11.65 9.15 2.55
N VAL A 121 10.61 8.34 2.51
CA VAL A 121 10.33 7.41 1.40
C VAL A 121 8.86 7.46 1.01
N LYS A 122 8.58 7.31 -0.27
CA LYS A 122 7.22 7.27 -0.80
C LYS A 122 7.08 6.17 -1.85
N TYR A 123 5.92 5.53 -1.86
CA TYR A 123 5.54 4.55 -2.85
C TYR A 123 4.63 5.13 -3.90
N LEU A 124 4.80 4.74 -5.15
CA LEU A 124 3.78 4.87 -6.17
C LEU A 124 2.87 3.63 -6.10
N VAL A 125 1.66 3.78 -5.59
CA VAL A 125 0.77 2.65 -5.29
C VAL A 125 -0.64 2.84 -5.84
N ASN A 126 -1.36 1.73 -5.98
CA ASN A 126 -2.79 1.77 -6.24
C ASN A 126 -3.53 2.42 -5.06
N ASP A 127 -4.55 3.22 -5.37
CA ASP A 127 -5.37 3.94 -4.39
C ASP A 127 -6.02 3.04 -3.32
N LEU A 128 -6.19 1.74 -3.59
CA LEU A 128 -6.70 0.77 -2.62
C LEU A 128 -5.81 0.66 -1.37
N LEU A 129 -4.50 0.84 -1.52
CA LEU A 129 -3.56 0.76 -0.39
C LEU A 129 -3.67 1.96 0.56
N MET A 130 -4.34 3.05 0.14
CA MET A 130 -4.66 4.17 1.02
C MET A 130 -5.64 3.80 2.14
N ASN A 131 -6.33 2.66 2.01
CA ASN A 131 -7.21 2.15 3.07
C ASN A 131 -6.41 1.52 4.24
N LEU A 132 -5.12 1.25 4.05
CA LEU A 132 -4.21 0.84 5.12
C LEU A 132 -3.66 2.10 5.79
N HIS A 133 -4.33 2.58 6.84
CA HIS A 133 -4.03 3.88 7.45
C HIS A 133 -2.56 4.05 7.83
N GLY A 134 -1.92 3.03 8.39
CA GLY A 134 -0.51 3.09 8.77
C GLY A 134 0.46 3.14 7.58
N LEU A 135 0.03 2.71 6.39
CA LEU A 135 0.82 2.78 5.16
C LEU A 135 0.58 4.09 4.40
N ALA A 136 -0.57 4.73 4.59
CA ALA A 136 -0.97 5.92 3.86
C ALA A 136 0.08 7.05 3.85
N PRO A 137 0.80 7.34 4.94
CA PRO A 137 1.85 8.36 4.94
C PRO A 137 3.00 8.08 3.96
N LEU A 138 3.22 6.81 3.61
CA LEU A 138 4.24 6.41 2.64
C LEU A 138 3.73 6.37 1.21
N CYS A 139 2.43 6.58 0.95
CA CYS A 139 1.82 6.33 -0.34
C CYS A 139 1.59 7.60 -1.16
N ILE A 140 1.92 7.52 -2.46
CA ILE A 140 1.45 8.43 -3.49
C ILE A 140 0.45 7.63 -4.32
N PRO A 141 -0.88 7.90 -4.19
CA PRO A 141 -1.89 7.11 -4.87
C PRO A 141 -1.86 7.36 -6.37
N ILE A 142 -1.82 6.27 -7.12
CA ILE A 142 -1.92 6.26 -8.58
C ILE A 142 -3.28 5.70 -8.97
N ASN A 143 -4.11 6.51 -9.59
CA ASN A 143 -5.38 6.07 -10.13
C ASN A 143 -5.31 6.02 -11.66
N LYS A 144 -5.37 4.83 -12.24
CA LYS A 144 -5.35 4.63 -13.70
C LYS A 144 -6.71 4.87 -14.36
N VAL A 145 -7.80 5.00 -13.58
CA VAL A 145 -9.18 5.02 -14.10
C VAL A 145 -9.99 6.12 -13.40
N GLY A 146 -10.69 6.96 -14.18
CA GLY A 146 -11.65 7.95 -13.70
C GLY A 146 -11.17 9.40 -13.69
N LYS A 147 -11.94 10.30 -13.02
CA LYS A 147 -11.65 11.75 -12.97
C LYS A 147 -10.29 12.12 -12.37
N GLN A 148 -9.73 11.27 -11.52
CA GLN A 148 -8.40 11.47 -10.94
C GLN A 148 -7.26 11.22 -11.93
N ALA A 149 -7.52 10.59 -13.08
CA ALA A 149 -6.51 10.38 -14.12
C ALA A 149 -5.94 11.71 -14.67
N LYS A 150 -6.66 12.81 -14.55
CA LYS A 150 -6.18 14.15 -14.98
C LYS A 150 -5.12 14.74 -14.03
N ASP A 151 -5.22 14.45 -12.73
CA ASP A 151 -4.29 14.96 -11.72
C ASP A 151 -3.08 14.03 -11.51
N PHE A 152 -3.10 12.84 -12.10
CA PHE A 152 -2.05 11.84 -11.95
C PHE A 152 -0.66 12.36 -12.31
N PRO A 153 -0.41 13.00 -13.48
CA PRO A 153 0.91 13.51 -13.82
C PRO A 153 1.41 14.51 -12.79
N ARG A 154 0.52 15.37 -12.29
CA ARG A 154 0.85 16.38 -11.26
C ARG A 154 1.23 15.74 -9.93
N MET A 155 0.52 14.70 -9.51
CA MET A 155 0.80 13.99 -8.26
C MET A 155 2.13 13.25 -8.33
N VAL A 156 2.41 12.59 -9.45
CA VAL A 156 3.69 11.92 -9.69
C VAL A 156 4.81 12.94 -9.71
N GLN A 157 4.65 14.03 -10.45
CA GLN A 157 5.65 15.10 -10.50
C GLN A 157 5.91 15.68 -9.11
N ALA A 158 4.87 15.94 -8.33
CA ALA A 158 5.02 16.42 -6.96
C ALA A 158 5.76 15.41 -6.08
N GLY A 159 5.51 14.11 -6.25
CA GLY A 159 6.23 13.05 -5.57
C GLY A 159 7.73 13.04 -5.89
N PHE A 160 8.08 13.08 -7.17
CA PHE A 160 9.47 13.10 -7.62
C PHE A 160 10.19 14.44 -7.34
N SER A 161 9.44 15.53 -7.17
CA SER A 161 10.00 16.84 -6.77
C SER A 161 10.05 17.03 -5.26
N SER A 162 9.64 16.03 -4.48
CA SER A 162 9.68 16.08 -3.02
C SER A 162 11.05 15.67 -2.48
N ASP A 163 11.29 15.98 -1.21
CA ASP A 163 12.47 15.54 -0.45
C ASP A 163 12.31 14.09 0.05
N ASN A 164 11.85 13.19 -0.84
CA ASN A 164 11.63 11.78 -0.54
C ASN A 164 12.26 10.88 -1.61
N HIS A 165 12.81 9.77 -1.18
CA HIS A 165 13.12 8.66 -2.07
C HIS A 165 11.84 8.02 -2.58
N ILE A 166 11.82 7.57 -3.82
CA ILE A 166 10.65 6.93 -4.41
C ILE A 166 10.88 5.42 -4.50
N ILE A 167 9.90 4.65 -4.09
CA ILE A 167 9.90 3.19 -4.23
C ILE A 167 8.83 2.82 -5.26
N MET A 168 9.20 2.01 -6.23
CA MET A 168 8.29 1.56 -7.26
C MET A 168 8.52 0.10 -7.67
N PHE A 169 7.43 -0.51 -8.09
CA PHE A 169 7.38 -1.85 -8.65
C PHE A 169 6.91 -1.76 -10.11
N PRO A 170 7.81 -1.64 -11.09
CA PRO A 170 7.45 -1.32 -12.47
C PRO A 170 6.53 -2.34 -13.13
N ALA A 171 6.62 -3.62 -12.74
CA ALA A 171 5.71 -4.66 -13.22
C ALA A 171 4.24 -4.39 -12.86
N GLY A 172 3.99 -3.61 -11.79
CA GLY A 172 2.65 -3.22 -11.32
C GLY A 172 1.78 -4.39 -10.83
N LEU A 173 2.29 -5.60 -10.87
CA LEU A 173 1.66 -6.85 -10.44
C LEU A 173 2.72 -7.73 -9.80
N CYS A 174 2.27 -8.63 -8.91
CA CYS A 174 3.14 -9.68 -8.37
C CYS A 174 3.70 -10.55 -9.50
N SER A 175 4.96 -10.92 -9.36
CA SER A 175 5.62 -11.82 -10.31
C SER A 175 4.87 -13.15 -10.39
N ARG A 176 4.65 -13.62 -11.62
CA ARG A 176 3.96 -14.89 -11.86
C ARG A 176 4.83 -15.78 -12.71
N ARG A 177 4.87 -17.06 -12.37
CA ARG A 177 5.50 -18.05 -13.22
C ARG A 177 4.73 -18.17 -14.54
N GLN A 178 5.42 -17.98 -15.65
CA GLN A 178 4.88 -18.15 -17.00
C GLN A 178 5.21 -19.55 -17.53
N LYS A 179 4.55 -19.96 -18.64
CA LYS A 179 4.80 -21.27 -19.26
C LYS A 179 6.24 -21.41 -19.78
N GLU A 180 6.87 -20.29 -20.10
CA GLU A 180 8.24 -20.21 -20.68
C GLU A 180 9.32 -19.94 -19.61
N GLY A 181 8.98 -20.00 -18.34
CA GLY A 181 9.87 -19.65 -17.22
C GLY A 181 9.60 -18.25 -16.66
N ILE A 182 10.48 -17.82 -15.74
CA ILE A 182 10.47 -16.46 -15.20
C ILE A 182 11.29 -15.55 -16.08
#